data_7351f3679ca4a8230aac9906525a799a
#
_entry.id   7351f3679ca4a8230aac9906525a799a
#
_cell.length_a   1.000
_cell.length_b   1.000
_cell.length_c   1.000
_cell.angle_alpha   90.00
_cell.angle_beta   90.00
_cell.angle_gamma   90.00
#
_symmetry.space_group_name_H-M   'P 1'
#
loop_
_entity.id
_entity.type
_entity.pdbx_description
1 polymer ?
#
loop_
_entity_poly.entity_id
_entity_poly.type
_entity_poly.pdbx_seq_one_letter_code
_entity_poly.pdbx_strand_id
1 'polypeptide(L)'
;MIEAYVHVGGRLGALIEVNCETDFVARTQEFKQLAHDLAMQVAATAPRFISADEAAEGDDPAEACLLLQPFIKEPEKSIQDIITEAKARLGENIRVRRFARFQLEE
;
A
#
# COMPACT_ATOMS: atom_id res chain seq x y z
N MET A 1 -2.97 10.44 5.60
CA MET A 1 -1.77 10.88 4.82
C MET A 1 -1.89 10.41 3.40
N ILE A 2 -1.54 11.28 2.47
CA ILE A 2 -1.36 10.89 1.08
C ILE A 2 0.14 10.85 0.83
N GLU A 3 0.61 9.73 0.29
CA GLU A 3 2.03 9.55 -0.02
C GLU A 3 2.18 9.23 -1.51
N ALA A 4 3.28 9.72 -2.08
CA ALA A 4 3.61 9.50 -3.48
C ALA A 4 4.91 8.72 -3.61
N TYR A 5 4.95 7.83 -4.60
CA TYR A 5 6.18 7.19 -5.03
C TYR A 5 6.32 7.40 -6.54
N VAL A 6 7.45 7.94 -6.96
CA VAL A 6 7.77 8.06 -8.38
C VAL A 6 9.05 7.29 -8.62
N HIS A 7 9.00 6.31 -9.52
CA HIS A 7 10.17 5.50 -9.83
C HIS A 7 11.22 6.31 -10.58
N VAL A 8 12.48 5.92 -10.42
CA VAL A 8 13.61 6.56 -11.12
C VAL A 8 13.30 6.63 -12.60
N GLY A 9 13.45 7.80 -13.19
CA GLY A 9 13.13 8.05 -14.59
C GLY A 9 11.77 8.70 -14.81
N GLY A 10 10.92 8.77 -13.79
CA GLY A 10 9.66 9.50 -13.85
C GLY A 10 8.58 8.88 -14.73
N ARG A 11 8.69 7.60 -15.08
CA ARG A 11 7.76 6.93 -16.01
C ARG A 11 6.71 6.08 -15.33
N LEU A 12 6.83 5.88 -14.03
CA LEU A 12 5.96 5.03 -13.23
C LEU A 12 5.81 5.66 -11.86
N GLY A 13 4.59 5.76 -11.36
CA GLY A 13 4.36 6.31 -10.04
C GLY A 13 3.03 5.90 -9.46
N ALA A 14 2.87 6.15 -8.17
CA ALA A 14 1.64 5.87 -7.47
C ALA A 14 1.39 6.89 -6.37
N LEU A 15 0.11 7.09 -6.07
CA LEU A 15 -0.36 7.83 -4.90
C LEU A 15 -1.17 6.87 -4.04
N ILE A 16 -1.04 6.98 -2.73
CA ILE A 16 -1.84 6.18 -1.81
C ILE A 16 -2.33 7.03 -0.65
N GLU A 17 -3.55 6.79 -0.22
CA GLU A 17 -4.11 7.39 1.00
C GLU A 17 -4.12 6.32 2.08
N VAL A 18 -3.33 6.55 3.14
CA VAL A 18 -3.25 5.68 4.31
C VAL A 18 -3.66 6.52 5.52
N ASN A 19 -4.67 6.07 6.24
CA ASN A 19 -5.23 6.82 7.36
C ASN A 19 -4.98 6.12 8.68
N CYS A 20 -4.73 6.91 9.72
CA CYS A 20 -4.65 6.48 11.10
C CYS A 20 -5.60 7.35 11.94
N GLU A 21 -5.60 7.17 13.26
CA GLU A 21 -6.59 7.83 14.11
C GLU A 21 -6.18 9.24 14.53
N THR A 22 -4.86 9.51 14.66
CA THR A 22 -4.38 10.80 15.15
C THR A 22 -3.29 11.38 14.26
N ASP A 23 -3.17 12.71 14.29
CA ASP A 23 -2.05 13.41 13.64
C ASP A 23 -0.71 13.04 14.28
N PHE A 24 -0.73 12.68 15.55
CA PHE A 24 0.48 12.28 16.27
C PHE A 24 1.13 11.08 15.59
N VAL A 25 0.35 10.01 15.32
CA VAL A 25 0.85 8.83 14.63
C VAL A 25 1.20 9.15 13.18
N ALA A 26 0.39 9.96 12.50
CA ALA A 26 0.65 10.34 11.11
C ALA A 26 2.00 11.04 10.92
N ARG A 27 2.52 11.69 11.96
CA ARG A 27 3.81 12.38 11.91
C ARG A 27 5.01 11.51 12.25
N THR A 28 4.77 10.27 12.71
CA THR A 28 5.87 9.37 13.06
C THR A 28 6.62 8.92 11.80
N GLN A 29 7.92 8.67 11.96
CA GLN A 29 8.74 8.16 10.88
C GLN A 29 8.26 6.78 10.44
N GLU A 30 7.82 5.95 11.38
CA GLU A 30 7.32 4.61 11.08
C GLU A 30 6.07 4.64 10.20
N PHE A 31 5.12 5.54 10.50
CA PHE A 31 3.91 5.67 9.67
C PHE A 31 4.24 6.18 8.27
N LYS A 32 5.13 7.18 8.17
CA LYS A 32 5.57 7.71 6.88
C LYS A 32 6.26 6.66 6.05
N GLN A 33 7.10 5.82 6.66
CA GLN A 33 7.79 4.74 5.96
C GLN A 33 6.80 3.69 5.47
N LEU A 34 5.82 3.34 6.30
CA LEU A 34 4.75 2.43 5.89
C LEU A 34 4.03 2.96 4.65
N ALA A 35 3.60 4.21 4.69
CA ALA A 35 2.89 4.82 3.57
C ALA A 35 3.75 4.82 2.30
N HIS A 36 5.03 5.12 2.43
CA HIS A 36 5.96 5.11 1.31
C HIS A 36 6.14 3.71 0.73
N ASP A 37 6.30 2.71 1.59
CA ASP A 37 6.44 1.32 1.16
C ASP A 37 5.17 0.83 0.45
N LEU A 38 4.00 1.24 0.92
CA LEU A 38 2.74 0.87 0.27
C LEU A 38 2.58 1.54 -1.10
N ALA A 39 2.97 2.80 -1.23
CA ALA A 39 2.96 3.49 -2.53
C ALA A 39 3.90 2.80 -3.52
N MET A 40 5.08 2.41 -3.07
CA MET A 40 6.06 1.68 -3.88
C MET A 40 5.49 0.32 -4.30
N GLN A 41 4.82 -0.39 -3.41
CA GLN A 41 4.17 -1.67 -3.71
C GLN A 41 3.15 -1.51 -4.83
N VAL A 42 2.29 -0.50 -4.73
CA VAL A 42 1.29 -0.22 -5.78
C VAL A 42 1.96 0.05 -7.11
N ALA A 43 3.00 0.87 -7.13
CA ALA A 43 3.73 1.17 -8.36
C ALA A 43 4.33 -0.09 -8.98
N ALA A 44 4.94 -0.94 -8.16
CA ALA A 44 5.67 -2.12 -8.64
C ALA A 44 4.77 -3.26 -9.09
N THR A 45 3.60 -3.45 -8.47
CA THR A 45 2.80 -4.67 -8.65
C THR A 45 1.44 -4.45 -9.29
N ALA A 46 1.03 -3.18 -9.48
CA ALA A 46 -0.22 -2.81 -10.14
C ALA A 46 -1.46 -3.56 -9.61
N PRO A 47 -1.74 -3.53 -8.29
CA PRO A 47 -2.98 -4.12 -7.79
C PRO A 47 -4.18 -3.36 -8.35
N ARG A 48 -5.31 -4.05 -8.48
CA ARG A 48 -6.55 -3.43 -8.97
C ARG A 48 -7.52 -3.10 -7.85
N PHE A 49 -7.39 -3.78 -6.71
CA PHE A 49 -8.29 -3.63 -5.56
C PHE A 49 -7.48 -3.52 -4.26
N ILE A 50 -8.14 -3.07 -3.20
CA ILE A 50 -7.52 -3.03 -1.88
C ILE A 50 -7.69 -4.40 -1.19
N SER A 51 -8.92 -4.90 -1.10
CA SER A 51 -9.24 -6.11 -0.35
C SER A 51 -9.93 -7.17 -1.21
N ALA A 52 -9.99 -8.40 -0.68
CA ALA A 52 -10.52 -9.56 -1.41
C ALA A 52 -12.01 -9.42 -1.76
N ASP A 53 -12.78 -8.72 -0.95
CA ASP A 53 -14.21 -8.54 -1.19
C ASP A 53 -14.51 -7.64 -2.39
N GLU A 54 -13.52 -6.90 -2.89
CA GLU A 54 -13.65 -6.09 -4.09
C GLU A 54 -13.33 -6.88 -5.37
N ALA A 55 -12.66 -8.02 -5.24
CA ALA A 55 -12.21 -8.80 -6.41
C ALA A 55 -13.38 -9.46 -7.12
N ALA A 56 -13.32 -9.49 -8.45
CA ALA A 56 -14.31 -10.16 -9.29
C ALA A 56 -13.96 -11.64 -9.44
N GLU A 57 -14.96 -12.43 -9.87
CA GLU A 57 -14.74 -13.82 -10.23
C GLU A 57 -13.73 -13.89 -11.38
N GLY A 58 -12.77 -14.79 -11.26
CA GLY A 58 -11.70 -14.92 -12.25
C GLY A 58 -10.43 -14.15 -11.93
N ASP A 59 -10.48 -13.20 -10.98
CA ASP A 59 -9.27 -12.54 -10.50
C ASP A 59 -8.50 -13.46 -9.56
N ASP A 60 -7.16 -13.39 -9.62
CA ASP A 60 -6.33 -13.99 -8.59
C ASP A 60 -6.19 -13.00 -7.45
N PRO A 61 -6.82 -13.23 -6.27
CA PRO A 61 -6.78 -12.25 -5.18
C PRO A 61 -5.36 -11.95 -4.70
N ALA A 62 -4.45 -12.91 -4.77
CA ALA A 62 -3.07 -12.72 -4.33
C ALA A 62 -2.28 -11.77 -5.25
N GLU A 63 -2.76 -11.54 -6.46
CA GLU A 63 -2.17 -10.58 -7.39
C GLU A 63 -2.98 -9.30 -7.47
N ALA A 64 -4.30 -9.43 -7.51
CA ALA A 64 -5.20 -8.30 -7.77
C ALA A 64 -5.46 -7.42 -6.55
N CYS A 65 -5.37 -7.97 -5.34
CA CYS A 65 -5.73 -7.28 -4.10
C CYS A 65 -4.48 -6.88 -3.33
N LEU A 66 -4.28 -5.58 -3.12
CA LEU A 66 -3.10 -5.06 -2.45
C LEU A 66 -2.82 -5.77 -1.13
N LEU A 67 -3.85 -5.92 -0.29
CA LEU A 67 -3.67 -6.49 1.06
C LEU A 67 -3.20 -7.94 1.04
N LEU A 68 -3.48 -8.68 -0.01
CA LEU A 68 -3.14 -10.10 -0.12
C LEU A 68 -1.81 -10.35 -0.84
N GLN A 69 -1.22 -9.31 -1.44
CA GLN A 69 0.05 -9.47 -2.14
C GLN A 69 1.20 -9.72 -1.17
N PRO A 70 2.20 -10.53 -1.57
CA PRO A 70 3.45 -10.58 -0.83
C PRO A 70 4.11 -9.21 -0.85
N PHE A 71 4.63 -8.77 0.29
CA PHE A 71 5.35 -7.50 0.35
C PHE A 71 6.69 -7.65 -0.38
N ILE A 72 6.95 -6.78 -1.36
CA ILE A 72 8.15 -6.93 -2.20
C ILE A 72 9.45 -6.81 -1.42
N LYS A 73 9.48 -6.03 -0.32
CA LYS A 73 10.66 -5.90 0.53
C LYS A 73 10.83 -7.07 1.50
N GLU A 74 9.77 -7.84 1.75
CA GLU A 74 9.77 -8.96 2.69
C GLU A 74 8.72 -9.98 2.27
N PRO A 75 9.01 -10.80 1.22
CA PRO A 75 7.97 -11.62 0.55
C PRO A 75 7.31 -12.69 1.41
N GLU A 76 7.89 -13.07 2.55
CA GLU A 76 7.27 -14.00 3.49
C GLU A 76 6.09 -13.40 4.25
N LYS A 77 5.89 -12.09 4.15
CA LYS A 77 4.76 -11.38 4.76
C LYS A 77 3.88 -10.77 3.68
N SER A 78 2.58 -10.77 3.91
CA SER A 78 1.64 -10.06 3.05
C SER A 78 1.59 -8.58 3.44
N ILE A 79 1.02 -7.75 2.56
CA ILE A 79 0.77 -6.34 2.88
C ILE A 79 -0.13 -6.24 4.12
N GLN A 80 -1.15 -7.13 4.22
CA GLN A 80 -2.00 -7.15 5.41
C GLN A 80 -1.20 -7.42 6.68
N ASP A 81 -0.20 -8.31 6.61
CA ASP A 81 0.66 -8.61 7.75
C ASP A 81 1.44 -7.39 8.22
N ILE A 82 2.04 -6.64 7.29
CA ILE A 82 2.83 -5.47 7.68
C ILE A 82 1.95 -4.35 8.24
N ILE A 83 0.72 -4.21 7.76
CA ILE A 83 -0.23 -3.24 8.32
C ILE A 83 -0.64 -3.66 9.73
N THR A 84 -0.93 -4.94 9.93
CA THR A 84 -1.27 -5.48 11.25
C THR A 84 -0.14 -5.26 12.26
N GLU A 85 1.11 -5.49 11.85
CA GLU A 85 2.27 -5.24 12.70
C GLU A 85 2.41 -3.77 13.05
N ALA A 86 2.19 -2.88 12.09
CA ALA A 86 2.25 -1.44 12.33
C ALA A 86 1.15 -0.99 13.30
N LYS A 87 -0.07 -1.52 13.16
CA LYS A 87 -1.16 -1.26 14.12
C LYS A 87 -0.76 -1.64 15.54
N ALA A 88 -0.13 -2.80 15.69
CA ALA A 88 0.29 -3.27 17.00
C ALA A 88 1.37 -2.37 17.62
N ARG A 89 2.34 -1.93 16.81
CA ARG A 89 3.43 -1.07 17.29
C ARG A 89 2.96 0.35 17.61
N LEU A 90 2.11 0.92 16.75
CA LEU A 90 1.67 2.31 16.87
C LEU A 90 0.45 2.48 17.76
N GLY A 91 -0.26 1.39 18.04
CA GLY A 91 -1.43 1.39 18.93
C GLY A 91 -2.67 2.05 18.35
N GLU A 92 -2.74 2.21 17.03
CA GLU A 92 -3.88 2.84 16.36
C GLU A 92 -4.32 2.02 15.16
N ASN A 93 -5.59 2.16 14.80
CA ASN A 93 -6.09 1.56 13.58
C ASN A 93 -5.45 2.26 12.37
N ILE A 94 -5.08 1.47 11.37
CA ILE A 94 -4.46 1.96 10.13
C ILE A 94 -5.23 1.33 8.97
N ARG A 95 -5.58 2.16 7.99
CA ARG A 95 -6.37 1.71 6.86
C ARG A 95 -5.88 2.33 5.57
N VAL A 96 -5.74 1.51 4.53
CA VAL A 96 -5.59 1.98 3.16
C VAL A 96 -6.99 2.32 2.65
N ARG A 97 -7.20 3.56 2.26
CA ARG A 97 -8.50 3.98 1.77
C ARG A 97 -8.59 3.90 0.25
N ARG A 98 -7.55 4.35 -0.46
CA ARG A 98 -7.54 4.35 -1.92
C ARG A 98 -6.12 4.53 -2.44
N PHE A 99 -5.93 4.20 -3.71
CA PHE A 99 -4.68 4.46 -4.41
C PHE A 99 -4.93 4.72 -5.89
N ALA A 100 -3.94 5.31 -6.55
CA ALA A 100 -3.91 5.49 -7.99
C ALA A 100 -2.52 5.19 -8.51
N ARG A 101 -2.44 4.59 -9.69
CA ARG A 101 -1.17 4.22 -10.32
C ARG A 101 -1.14 4.77 -11.72
N PHE A 102 0.01 5.31 -12.09
CA PHE A 102 0.24 5.89 -13.42
C PHE A 102 1.50 5.30 -14.03
N GLN A 103 1.41 4.94 -15.29
CA GLN A 103 2.56 4.47 -16.06
C GLN A 103 2.47 5.07 -17.45
N LEU A 104 3.58 5.65 -17.91
CA LEU A 104 3.62 6.21 -19.25
C LEU A 104 3.59 5.09 -20.30
N GLU A 105 2.82 5.32 -21.33
CA GLU A 105 2.80 4.41 -22.49
C GLU A 105 4.08 4.58 -23.31
N GLU A 106 4.51 3.51 -23.92
CA GLU A 106 5.66 3.51 -24.82
C GLU A 106 5.26 3.58 -26.28
#